data_72d801ecb10acb0cba4c77c31fa759b4
#
_entry.id   72d801ecb10acb0cba4c77c31fa759b4
#
_cell.length_a   1.000
_cell.length_b   1.000
_cell.length_c   1.000
_cell.angle_alpha   90.00
_cell.angle_beta   90.00
_cell.angle_gamma   90.00
#
_symmetry.space_group_name_H-M   'P 1'
#
loop_
_entity.id
_entity.type
_entity.pdbx_description
1 polymer ?
#
loop_
_entity_poly.entity_id
_entity_poly.type
_entity_poly.pdbx_seq_one_letter_code
_entity_poly.pdbx_strand_id
1 'polypeptide(L)'
;MSNSIKVLAKMDSFEHEQVVFCQDKDTGLKAIIAIHDTSLGPALGGTRMWDYDNEEEALEDVLRLSRGMTFKAAISGLELGGGKAVIIGDASKHKTENLIRKFGEFVDTLSGNYITAKDVGISTKDMEYVRMETEHVTGIPKSMGGSGDPSPVTAYGVYMGIKASSKFLWGDDNLEDKKILVQGIGHVGEYLVKYLSDEKAKVFISDINQKKLDNVASKYGATIIDNDSFYDFDMDIYAPCALGGILNTSNINKLKCSIVCGGANNQFEDETRDSLHLKEKGIVFAPDFLVNSGGLINVYSELKGYNRDKALEQTKEIYNTTLDILNKSKEEGITSYSAALKIAKNRIEAKKL
;
A
#
# COMPACT_ATOMS: atom_id res chain seq x y z
N MET A 1 33.24 -18.37 -6.93
CA MET A 1 33.38 -17.55 -5.70
C MET A 1 32.02 -17.50 -5.06
N SER A 2 31.90 -17.98 -3.82
CA SER A 2 30.61 -17.90 -3.08
C SER A 2 30.32 -16.41 -2.86
N ASN A 3 29.27 -15.88 -3.50
CA ASN A 3 28.75 -14.54 -3.17
C ASN A 3 28.17 -14.63 -1.76
N SER A 4 28.95 -14.26 -0.74
CA SER A 4 28.41 -14.16 0.61
C SER A 4 27.48 -12.94 0.68
N ILE A 5 26.24 -13.13 1.14
CA ILE A 5 25.28 -12.05 1.37
C ILE A 5 25.86 -11.11 2.44
N LYS A 6 26.03 -9.84 2.09
CA LYS A 6 26.53 -8.82 3.03
C LYS A 6 25.34 -8.15 3.74
N VAL A 7 24.75 -8.84 4.71
CA VAL A 7 23.54 -8.39 5.39
C VAL A 7 23.69 -7.00 6.00
N LEU A 8 24.73 -6.75 6.79
CA LEU A 8 24.95 -5.44 7.42
C LEU A 8 25.13 -4.31 6.40
N ALA A 9 25.83 -4.56 5.29
CA ALA A 9 25.98 -3.55 4.24
C ALA A 9 24.63 -3.24 3.55
N LYS A 10 23.75 -4.23 3.40
CA LYS A 10 22.38 -3.99 2.90
C LYS A 10 21.55 -3.23 3.94
N MET A 11 21.65 -3.57 5.22
CA MET A 11 20.99 -2.82 6.29
C MET A 11 21.43 -1.35 6.30
N ASP A 12 22.72 -1.07 6.19
CA ASP A 12 23.27 0.29 6.11
C ASP A 12 22.70 1.06 4.91
N SER A 13 22.66 0.41 3.73
CA SER A 13 22.17 1.07 2.51
C SER A 13 20.67 1.40 2.54
N PHE A 14 19.89 0.66 3.32
CA PHE A 14 18.44 0.87 3.51
C PHE A 14 18.11 1.55 4.84
N GLU A 15 19.10 1.84 5.70
CA GLU A 15 18.95 2.51 7.01
C GLU A 15 18.09 1.72 8.02
N HIS A 16 18.27 0.37 8.11
CA HIS A 16 17.49 -0.50 8.99
C HIS A 16 18.04 -0.61 10.40
N GLU A 17 17.13 -0.60 11.39
CA GLU A 17 17.47 -0.82 12.79
C GLU A 17 17.76 -2.29 13.10
N GLN A 18 16.93 -3.22 12.57
CA GLN A 18 17.04 -4.64 12.91
C GLN A 18 16.57 -5.55 11.78
N VAL A 19 17.27 -6.68 11.61
CA VAL A 19 16.86 -7.80 10.75
C VAL A 19 17.00 -9.09 11.52
N VAL A 20 15.96 -9.92 11.55
CA VAL A 20 15.91 -11.19 12.28
C VAL A 20 15.65 -12.33 11.31
N PHE A 21 16.53 -13.33 11.31
CA PHE A 21 16.38 -14.56 10.55
C PHE A 21 15.77 -15.64 11.44
N CYS A 22 14.65 -16.20 11.02
CA CYS A 22 13.89 -17.19 11.77
C CYS A 22 13.91 -18.52 10.99
N GLN A 23 14.28 -19.60 11.68
CA GLN A 23 14.27 -20.94 11.09
C GLN A 23 13.78 -21.96 12.11
N ASP A 24 12.93 -22.89 11.65
CA ASP A 24 12.51 -24.06 12.41
C ASP A 24 12.48 -25.30 11.50
N LYS A 25 13.19 -26.36 11.92
CA LYS A 25 13.34 -27.56 11.10
C LYS A 25 12.09 -28.43 11.09
N ASP A 26 11.35 -28.45 12.20
CA ASP A 26 10.21 -29.36 12.39
C ASP A 26 9.01 -28.89 11.56
N THR A 27 8.80 -27.57 11.47
CA THR A 27 7.72 -26.97 10.64
C THR A 27 8.18 -26.62 9.23
N GLY A 28 9.49 -26.60 8.96
CA GLY A 28 10.08 -26.15 7.70
C GLY A 28 10.09 -24.62 7.54
N LEU A 29 9.81 -23.84 8.61
CA LEU A 29 9.79 -22.40 8.54
C LEU A 29 11.17 -21.82 8.20
N LYS A 30 11.21 -20.93 7.22
CA LYS A 30 12.29 -19.99 6.94
C LYS A 30 11.68 -18.63 6.74
N ALA A 31 12.02 -17.66 7.60
CA ALA A 31 11.47 -16.31 7.53
C ALA A 31 12.53 -15.25 7.83
N ILE A 32 12.31 -14.06 7.34
CA ILE A 32 13.10 -12.86 7.65
C ILE A 32 12.13 -11.78 8.11
N ILE A 33 12.39 -11.19 9.27
CA ILE A 33 11.66 -10.02 9.78
C ILE A 33 12.59 -8.82 9.73
N ALA A 34 12.19 -7.74 9.08
CA ALA A 34 12.94 -6.51 9.02
C ALA A 34 12.16 -5.37 9.70
N ILE A 35 12.84 -4.68 10.62
CA ILE A 35 12.39 -3.47 11.29
C ILE A 35 13.25 -2.34 10.74
N HIS A 36 12.61 -1.39 10.03
CA HIS A 36 13.33 -0.30 9.39
C HIS A 36 13.58 0.86 10.36
N ASP A 37 12.53 1.42 10.94
CA ASP A 37 12.64 2.58 11.85
C ASP A 37 11.47 2.54 12.84
N THR A 38 11.77 2.69 14.14
CA THR A 38 10.79 2.69 15.23
C THR A 38 10.63 4.06 15.91
N SER A 39 11.21 5.11 15.36
CA SER A 39 11.18 6.46 15.94
C SER A 39 9.77 6.99 16.21
N LEU A 40 8.79 6.64 15.37
CA LEU A 40 7.40 7.04 15.53
C LEU A 40 6.56 6.06 16.36
N GLY A 41 7.08 4.87 16.63
CA GLY A 41 6.38 3.80 17.37
C GLY A 41 6.74 2.41 16.89
N PRO A 42 6.06 1.36 17.36
CA PRO A 42 6.37 -0.01 16.96
C PRO A 42 6.26 -0.20 15.45
N ALA A 43 7.16 -1.01 14.90
CA ALA A 43 7.16 -1.31 13.48
C ALA A 43 5.97 -2.18 13.10
N LEU A 44 5.10 -1.70 12.21
CA LEU A 44 3.98 -2.48 11.69
C LEU A 44 4.16 -2.80 10.22
N GLY A 45 3.90 -4.06 9.85
CA GLY A 45 3.87 -4.47 8.45
C GLY A 45 3.45 -5.92 8.25
N GLY A 46 2.88 -6.19 7.09
CA GLY A 46 2.34 -7.51 6.75
C GLY A 46 3.42 -8.57 6.54
N THR A 47 3.06 -9.82 6.78
CA THR A 47 3.87 -10.98 6.46
C THR A 47 3.48 -11.48 5.07
N ARG A 48 4.48 -11.60 4.18
CA ARG A 48 4.35 -12.17 2.84
C ARG A 48 4.90 -13.58 2.83
N MET A 49 4.19 -14.51 2.19
CA MET A 49 4.76 -15.81 1.88
C MET A 49 4.90 -15.95 0.37
N TRP A 50 6.15 -16.12 -0.09
CA TRP A 50 6.49 -16.12 -1.50
C TRP A 50 7.60 -17.11 -1.82
N ASP A 51 7.56 -17.69 -3.01
CA ASP A 51 8.55 -18.64 -3.51
C ASP A 51 9.71 -17.87 -4.18
N TYR A 52 10.61 -17.34 -3.32
CA TYR A 52 11.79 -16.59 -3.77
C TYR A 52 12.83 -17.53 -4.36
N ASP A 53 13.50 -17.11 -5.43
CA ASP A 53 14.55 -17.89 -6.09
C ASP A 53 15.75 -18.15 -5.16
N ASN A 54 16.02 -17.23 -4.22
CA ASN A 54 17.12 -17.33 -3.26
C ASN A 54 16.89 -16.42 -2.03
N GLU A 55 17.72 -16.62 -0.99
CA GLU A 55 17.62 -15.85 0.27
C GLU A 55 18.00 -14.38 0.10
N GLU A 56 18.82 -14.03 -0.90
CA GLU A 56 19.22 -12.64 -1.16
C GLU A 56 18.04 -11.82 -1.71
N GLU A 57 17.24 -12.39 -2.61
CA GLU A 57 16.03 -11.79 -3.11
C GLU A 57 15.00 -11.57 -1.99
N ALA A 58 14.82 -12.58 -1.12
CA ALA A 58 13.92 -12.45 0.04
C ALA A 58 14.39 -11.34 1.00
N LEU A 59 15.69 -11.23 1.26
CA LEU A 59 16.27 -10.18 2.09
C LEU A 59 16.04 -8.79 1.45
N GLU A 60 16.28 -8.65 0.17
CA GLU A 60 16.09 -7.36 -0.52
C GLU A 60 14.62 -6.92 -0.54
N ASP A 61 13.71 -7.85 -0.79
CA ASP A 61 12.27 -7.55 -0.77
C ASP A 61 11.80 -7.13 0.63
N VAL A 62 12.21 -7.83 1.69
CA VAL A 62 11.81 -7.47 3.06
C VAL A 62 12.37 -6.12 3.49
N LEU A 63 13.61 -5.78 3.12
CA LEU A 63 14.21 -4.49 3.42
C LEU A 63 13.49 -3.36 2.68
N ARG A 64 13.26 -3.51 1.38
CA ARG A 64 12.54 -2.53 0.57
C ARG A 64 11.11 -2.29 1.08
N LEU A 65 10.40 -3.36 1.41
CA LEU A 65 9.01 -3.27 1.87
C LEU A 65 8.89 -2.68 3.28
N SER A 66 9.77 -3.04 4.23
CA SER A 66 9.75 -2.48 5.58
C SER A 66 10.05 -0.98 5.59
N ARG A 67 11.00 -0.53 4.76
CA ARG A 67 11.27 0.90 4.54
C ARG A 67 10.05 1.62 3.97
N GLY A 68 9.38 1.03 2.99
CA GLY A 68 8.13 1.57 2.44
C GLY A 68 7.04 1.73 3.50
N MET A 69 6.93 0.77 4.43
CA MET A 69 5.96 0.86 5.53
C MET A 69 6.26 2.02 6.48
N THR A 70 7.54 2.35 6.76
CA THR A 70 7.91 3.52 7.57
C THR A 70 7.40 4.82 6.95
N PHE A 71 7.66 5.03 5.66
CA PHE A 71 7.21 6.25 4.98
C PHE A 71 5.68 6.31 4.86
N LYS A 72 5.05 5.16 4.62
CA LYS A 72 3.59 5.05 4.59
C LYS A 72 2.95 5.40 5.94
N ALA A 73 3.48 4.90 7.04
CA ALA A 73 3.01 5.22 8.38
C ALA A 73 3.26 6.69 8.72
N ALA A 74 4.46 7.20 8.42
CA ALA A 74 4.84 8.57 8.70
C ALA A 74 3.97 9.59 7.95
N ILE A 75 3.77 9.43 6.64
CA ILE A 75 2.95 10.35 5.84
C ILE A 75 1.47 10.31 6.21
N SER A 76 0.99 9.18 6.72
CA SER A 76 -0.40 8.99 7.14
C SER A 76 -0.68 9.48 8.58
N GLY A 77 0.29 10.13 9.23
CA GLY A 77 0.11 10.66 10.57
C GLY A 77 0.04 9.61 11.68
N LEU A 78 0.49 8.37 11.44
CA LEU A 78 0.41 7.29 12.42
C LEU A 78 1.60 7.28 13.37
N GLU A 79 1.37 6.87 14.61
CA GLU A 79 2.42 6.63 15.62
C GLU A 79 2.90 5.17 15.47
N LEU A 80 3.49 4.88 14.30
CA LEU A 80 4.03 3.58 13.92
C LEU A 80 5.34 3.74 13.18
N GLY A 81 6.24 2.83 13.45
CA GLY A 81 7.38 2.53 12.60
C GLY A 81 7.02 1.63 11.42
N GLY A 82 8.02 1.25 10.64
CA GLY A 82 7.86 0.35 9.51
C GLY A 82 8.57 -0.98 9.70
N GLY A 83 7.80 -2.05 9.54
CA GLY A 83 8.31 -3.40 9.53
C GLY A 83 7.74 -4.22 8.38
N LYS A 84 8.35 -5.35 8.14
CA LYS A 84 7.89 -6.35 7.18
C LYS A 84 8.41 -7.72 7.57
N ALA A 85 7.67 -8.77 7.24
CA ALA A 85 8.21 -10.12 7.28
C ALA A 85 8.00 -10.81 5.92
N VAL A 86 8.93 -11.69 5.59
CA VAL A 86 8.79 -12.64 4.48
C VAL A 86 8.99 -14.06 4.99
N ILE A 87 8.14 -14.97 4.53
CA ILE A 87 8.29 -16.42 4.71
C ILE A 87 8.66 -16.98 3.33
N ILE A 88 9.77 -17.70 3.26
CA ILE A 88 10.28 -18.26 2.01
C ILE A 88 9.57 -19.59 1.74
N GLY A 89 8.82 -19.66 0.66
CA GLY A 89 8.13 -20.87 0.20
C GLY A 89 6.82 -20.57 -0.52
N ASP A 90 6.39 -21.55 -1.31
CA ASP A 90 5.11 -21.53 -2.01
C ASP A 90 3.94 -21.72 -1.02
N ALA A 91 3.14 -20.67 -0.84
CA ALA A 91 2.01 -20.69 0.09
C ALA A 91 0.96 -21.79 -0.22
N SER A 92 0.85 -22.19 -1.48
CA SER A 92 -0.09 -23.26 -1.88
C SER A 92 0.38 -24.67 -1.52
N LYS A 93 1.68 -24.87 -1.31
CA LYS A 93 2.31 -26.17 -1.06
C LYS A 93 2.86 -26.32 0.36
N HIS A 94 3.46 -25.26 0.88
CA HIS A 94 4.28 -25.35 2.10
C HIS A 94 3.58 -24.77 3.34
N LYS A 95 2.53 -23.96 3.14
CA LYS A 95 1.84 -23.30 4.25
C LYS A 95 1.01 -24.29 5.08
N THR A 96 1.32 -24.40 6.36
CA THR A 96 0.58 -25.21 7.35
C THR A 96 0.27 -24.37 8.59
N GLU A 97 -0.72 -24.80 9.38
CA GLU A 97 -1.01 -24.17 10.68
C GLU A 97 0.23 -24.12 11.58
N ASN A 98 0.95 -25.24 11.71
CA ASN A 98 2.14 -25.33 12.56
C ASN A 98 3.24 -24.35 12.11
N LEU A 99 3.47 -24.19 10.81
CA LEU A 99 4.42 -23.23 10.27
C LEU A 99 4.03 -21.79 10.62
N ILE A 100 2.76 -21.45 10.47
CA ILE A 100 2.26 -20.10 10.77
C ILE A 100 2.28 -19.81 12.28
N ARG A 101 1.92 -20.78 13.11
CA ARG A 101 2.04 -20.66 14.57
C ARG A 101 3.49 -20.47 15.01
N LYS A 102 4.42 -21.28 14.46
CA LYS A 102 5.85 -21.11 14.73
C LYS A 102 6.36 -19.72 14.32
N PHE A 103 5.89 -19.15 13.21
CA PHE A 103 6.17 -17.77 12.87
C PHE A 103 5.62 -16.79 13.93
N GLY A 104 4.43 -17.03 14.46
CA GLY A 104 3.84 -16.26 15.56
C GLY A 104 4.72 -16.26 16.82
N GLU A 105 5.27 -17.42 17.21
CA GLU A 105 6.23 -17.51 18.31
C GLU A 105 7.47 -16.63 18.10
N PHE A 106 8.03 -16.60 16.87
CA PHE A 106 9.15 -15.69 16.58
C PHE A 106 8.75 -14.22 16.63
N VAL A 107 7.56 -13.85 16.17
CA VAL A 107 7.04 -12.48 16.33
C VAL A 107 6.94 -12.10 17.80
N ASP A 108 6.49 -13.01 18.68
CA ASP A 108 6.36 -12.77 20.12
C ASP A 108 7.71 -12.46 20.77
N THR A 109 8.79 -13.10 20.33
CA THR A 109 10.16 -12.83 20.84
C THR A 109 10.62 -11.38 20.62
N LEU A 110 9.98 -10.64 19.72
CA LEU A 110 10.29 -9.22 19.46
C LEU A 110 9.54 -8.26 20.40
N SER A 111 8.73 -8.80 21.33
CA SER A 111 8.11 -8.07 22.44
C SER A 111 7.38 -6.80 22.02
N GLY A 112 6.71 -6.81 20.86
CA GLY A 112 5.94 -5.71 20.33
C GLY A 112 6.72 -4.68 19.50
N ASN A 113 8.04 -4.82 19.36
CA ASN A 113 8.81 -3.99 18.43
C ASN A 113 8.38 -4.20 16.97
N TYR A 114 7.87 -5.39 16.65
CA TYR A 114 7.25 -5.70 15.36
C TYR A 114 5.83 -6.22 15.58
N ILE A 115 4.88 -5.63 14.85
CA ILE A 115 3.48 -6.04 14.79
C ILE A 115 3.19 -6.53 13.38
N THR A 116 2.77 -7.79 13.26
CA THR A 116 2.48 -8.41 11.97
C THR A 116 1.05 -8.18 11.51
N ALA A 117 0.84 -8.29 10.21
CA ALA A 117 -0.46 -8.29 9.54
C ALA A 117 -0.43 -9.24 8.34
N LYS A 118 -1.56 -9.42 7.66
CA LYS A 118 -1.60 -10.20 6.41
C LYS A 118 -0.99 -9.43 5.24
N ASP A 119 -0.37 -10.18 4.31
CA ASP A 119 0.04 -9.73 2.99
C ASP A 119 -0.09 -10.90 1.98
N VAL A 120 0.54 -10.81 0.82
CA VAL A 120 0.50 -11.84 -0.24
C VAL A 120 0.85 -13.22 0.33
N GLY A 121 0.09 -14.24 -0.04
CA GLY A 121 0.26 -15.61 0.43
C GLY A 121 -0.27 -15.90 1.84
N ILE A 122 -0.65 -14.87 2.61
CA ILE A 122 -1.13 -14.97 3.99
C ILE A 122 -2.58 -14.47 4.09
N SER A 123 -3.45 -15.29 4.64
CA SER A 123 -4.89 -15.04 4.78
C SER A 123 -5.24 -14.51 6.18
N THR A 124 -6.48 -14.04 6.34
CA THR A 124 -7.04 -13.71 7.67
C THR A 124 -7.05 -14.91 8.60
N LYS A 125 -7.28 -16.12 8.07
CA LYS A 125 -7.20 -17.38 8.85
C LYS A 125 -5.79 -17.63 9.39
N ASP A 126 -4.76 -17.32 8.62
CA ASP A 126 -3.37 -17.46 9.07
C ASP A 126 -3.07 -16.46 10.21
N MET A 127 -3.68 -15.26 10.19
CA MET A 127 -3.56 -14.31 11.31
C MET A 127 -4.23 -14.79 12.60
N GLU A 128 -5.29 -15.62 12.51
CA GLU A 128 -5.85 -16.29 13.68
C GLU A 128 -4.82 -17.25 14.31
N TYR A 129 -4.08 -18.00 13.51
CA TYR A 129 -3.02 -18.88 13.99
C TYR A 129 -1.86 -18.11 14.62
N VAL A 130 -1.44 -16.99 14.02
CA VAL A 130 -0.45 -16.09 14.64
C VAL A 130 -0.96 -15.56 15.98
N ARG A 131 -2.26 -15.18 16.08
CA ARG A 131 -2.87 -14.64 17.29
C ARG A 131 -2.90 -15.63 18.45
N MET A 132 -2.83 -16.93 18.17
CA MET A 132 -2.72 -17.96 19.22
C MET A 132 -1.38 -17.91 19.96
N GLU A 133 -0.32 -17.39 19.33
CA GLU A 133 1.04 -17.37 19.84
C GLU A 133 1.49 -15.97 20.31
N THR A 134 0.89 -14.89 19.79
CA THR A 134 1.29 -13.51 20.13
C THR A 134 0.13 -12.54 20.08
N GLU A 135 0.20 -11.49 20.88
CA GLU A 135 -0.71 -10.33 20.78
C GLU A 135 -0.29 -9.33 19.71
N HIS A 136 0.94 -9.42 19.19
CA HIS A 136 1.53 -8.47 18.24
C HIS A 136 1.12 -8.77 16.79
N VAL A 137 -0.19 -8.83 16.55
CA VAL A 137 -0.81 -9.12 15.27
C VAL A 137 -2.06 -8.28 15.04
N THR A 138 -2.26 -7.84 13.78
CA THR A 138 -3.44 -7.11 13.32
C THR A 138 -4.01 -7.75 12.04
N GLY A 139 -5.15 -7.26 11.55
CA GLY A 139 -5.83 -7.87 10.40
C GLY A 139 -6.51 -9.19 10.75
N ILE A 140 -6.85 -9.37 12.02
CA ILE A 140 -7.61 -10.52 12.54
C ILE A 140 -9.12 -10.37 12.22
N PRO A 141 -9.90 -11.46 12.32
CA PRO A 141 -11.34 -11.40 12.08
C PRO A 141 -12.08 -10.45 13.04
N LYS A 142 -13.20 -9.90 12.58
CA LYS A 142 -14.07 -9.05 13.41
C LYS A 142 -14.56 -9.77 14.67
N SER A 143 -14.81 -11.08 14.59
CA SER A 143 -15.19 -11.91 15.73
C SER A 143 -14.13 -11.96 16.85
N MET A 144 -12.88 -11.62 16.53
CA MET A 144 -11.76 -11.55 17.47
C MET A 144 -11.35 -10.10 17.79
N GLY A 145 -12.18 -9.11 17.45
CA GLY A 145 -11.90 -7.70 17.69
C GLY A 145 -11.13 -7.00 16.58
N GLY A 146 -10.90 -7.66 15.45
CA GLY A 146 -10.21 -7.09 14.30
C GLY A 146 -11.09 -6.21 13.42
N SER A 147 -10.45 -5.54 12.46
CA SER A 147 -11.11 -4.60 11.52
C SER A 147 -11.78 -5.29 10.32
N GLY A 148 -11.43 -6.55 10.06
CA GLY A 148 -11.92 -7.31 8.92
C GLY A 148 -11.28 -6.90 7.58
N ASP A 149 -12.11 -6.74 6.53
CA ASP A 149 -11.62 -6.33 5.20
C ASP A 149 -11.24 -4.84 5.17
N PRO A 150 -9.97 -4.49 4.93
CA PRO A 150 -9.51 -3.09 4.87
C PRO A 150 -9.88 -2.39 3.55
N SER A 151 -10.34 -3.12 2.54
CA SER A 151 -10.54 -2.60 1.18
C SER A 151 -11.50 -1.40 1.10
N PRO A 152 -12.62 -1.35 1.85
CA PRO A 152 -13.50 -0.18 1.84
C PRO A 152 -12.80 1.10 2.33
N VAL A 153 -11.96 0.98 3.37
CA VAL A 153 -11.24 2.12 3.96
C VAL A 153 -10.08 2.53 3.05
N THR A 154 -9.39 1.55 2.42
CA THR A 154 -8.37 1.82 1.40
C THR A 154 -8.96 2.59 0.22
N ALA A 155 -10.09 2.13 -0.32
CA ALA A 155 -10.77 2.79 -1.43
C ALA A 155 -11.24 4.21 -1.07
N TYR A 156 -11.66 4.42 0.18
CA TYR A 156 -12.03 5.74 0.68
C TYR A 156 -10.83 6.69 0.72
N GLY A 157 -9.65 6.21 1.11
CA GLY A 157 -8.41 6.99 1.05
C GLY A 157 -8.04 7.40 -0.38
N VAL A 158 -8.15 6.47 -1.35
CA VAL A 158 -7.93 6.77 -2.77
C VAL A 158 -8.94 7.82 -3.27
N TYR A 159 -10.21 7.67 -2.92
CA TYR A 159 -11.25 8.64 -3.24
C TYR A 159 -10.94 10.04 -2.66
N MET A 160 -10.47 10.14 -1.41
CA MET A 160 -10.03 11.40 -0.83
C MET A 160 -8.83 12.01 -1.58
N GLY A 161 -7.86 11.19 -1.99
CA GLY A 161 -6.73 11.60 -2.83
C GLY A 161 -7.17 12.14 -4.20
N ILE A 162 -8.16 11.50 -4.83
CA ILE A 162 -8.76 11.97 -6.10
C ILE A 162 -9.39 13.35 -5.91
N LYS A 163 -10.23 13.52 -4.88
CA LYS A 163 -10.87 14.81 -4.57
C LYS A 163 -9.84 15.91 -4.32
N ALA A 164 -8.81 15.64 -3.52
CA ALA A 164 -7.74 16.58 -3.25
C ALA A 164 -6.96 16.98 -4.50
N SER A 165 -6.64 16.01 -5.37
CA SER A 165 -5.95 16.26 -6.63
C SER A 165 -6.81 17.09 -7.58
N SER A 166 -8.12 16.84 -7.62
CA SER A 166 -9.09 17.65 -8.38
C SER A 166 -9.16 19.08 -7.86
N LYS A 167 -9.22 19.25 -6.53
CA LYS A 167 -9.17 20.59 -5.89
C LYS A 167 -7.90 21.34 -6.22
N PHE A 168 -6.75 20.67 -6.17
CA PHE A 168 -5.46 21.27 -6.49
C PHE A 168 -5.38 21.74 -7.95
N LEU A 169 -5.82 20.87 -8.90
CA LEU A 169 -5.65 21.13 -10.32
C LEU A 169 -6.73 22.05 -10.90
N TRP A 170 -8.00 21.84 -10.51
CA TRP A 170 -9.16 22.55 -11.09
C TRP A 170 -9.81 23.58 -10.15
N GLY A 171 -9.34 23.69 -8.91
CA GLY A 171 -9.89 24.61 -7.91
C GLY A 171 -11.20 24.13 -7.27
N ASP A 172 -11.72 22.96 -7.68
CA ASP A 172 -12.93 22.33 -7.17
C ASP A 172 -12.71 20.82 -6.99
N ASP A 173 -13.33 20.25 -5.96
CA ASP A 173 -13.25 18.82 -5.67
C ASP A 173 -14.50 18.04 -6.12
N ASN A 174 -15.42 18.69 -6.83
CA ASN A 174 -16.58 18.06 -7.44
C ASN A 174 -16.14 17.13 -8.58
N LEU A 175 -16.61 15.87 -8.52
CA LEU A 175 -16.30 14.86 -9.53
C LEU A 175 -17.44 14.60 -10.52
N GLU A 176 -18.57 15.31 -10.40
CA GLU A 176 -19.68 15.17 -11.34
C GLU A 176 -19.22 15.39 -12.79
N ASP A 177 -19.61 14.50 -13.67
CA ASP A 177 -19.22 14.45 -15.10
C ASP A 177 -17.74 14.21 -15.42
N LYS A 178 -16.84 14.12 -14.42
CA LYS A 178 -15.44 13.77 -14.67
C LYS A 178 -15.29 12.35 -15.19
N LYS A 179 -14.52 12.17 -16.27
CA LYS A 179 -14.20 10.86 -16.84
C LYS A 179 -13.09 10.20 -16.02
N ILE A 180 -13.42 9.18 -15.24
CA ILE A 180 -12.47 8.50 -14.35
C ILE A 180 -12.37 7.04 -14.76
N LEU A 181 -11.16 6.61 -15.11
CA LEU A 181 -10.87 5.20 -15.42
C LEU A 181 -10.28 4.51 -14.18
N VAL A 182 -10.95 3.49 -13.69
CA VAL A 182 -10.44 2.58 -12.65
C VAL A 182 -9.94 1.31 -13.32
N GLN A 183 -8.63 1.09 -13.27
CA GLN A 183 -8.00 -0.12 -13.79
C GLN A 183 -7.76 -1.12 -12.66
N GLY A 184 -8.36 -2.31 -12.76
CA GLY A 184 -8.33 -3.34 -11.74
C GLY A 184 -9.55 -3.27 -10.81
N ILE A 185 -10.48 -4.21 -11.03
CA ILE A 185 -11.75 -4.33 -10.29
C ILE A 185 -11.64 -5.46 -9.24
N GLY A 186 -10.59 -5.34 -8.42
CA GLY A 186 -10.46 -6.09 -7.17
C GLY A 186 -11.32 -5.46 -6.07
N HIS A 187 -11.13 -5.88 -4.82
CA HIS A 187 -11.93 -5.33 -3.70
C HIS A 187 -11.79 -3.80 -3.59
N VAL A 188 -10.57 -3.26 -3.66
CA VAL A 188 -10.35 -1.80 -3.59
C VAL A 188 -10.99 -1.08 -4.78
N GLY A 189 -10.75 -1.59 -6.01
CA GLY A 189 -11.30 -0.98 -7.23
C GLY A 189 -12.83 -0.95 -7.23
N GLU A 190 -13.50 -2.04 -6.84
CA GLU A 190 -14.98 -2.07 -6.76
C GLU A 190 -15.52 -1.02 -5.78
N TYR A 191 -14.93 -0.89 -4.57
CA TYR A 191 -15.35 0.14 -3.62
C TYR A 191 -15.05 1.56 -4.14
N LEU A 192 -13.95 1.75 -4.85
CA LEU A 192 -13.63 3.04 -5.47
C LEU A 192 -14.67 3.40 -6.53
N VAL A 193 -15.03 2.46 -7.42
CA VAL A 193 -16.10 2.65 -8.41
C VAL A 193 -17.39 3.08 -7.72
N LYS A 194 -17.76 2.44 -6.61
CA LYS A 194 -18.94 2.84 -5.83
C LYS A 194 -18.86 4.32 -5.39
N TYR A 195 -17.78 4.74 -4.75
CA TYR A 195 -17.63 6.13 -4.29
C TYR A 195 -17.72 7.14 -5.44
N LEU A 196 -17.07 6.83 -6.57
CA LEU A 196 -17.08 7.70 -7.75
C LEU A 196 -18.46 7.78 -8.41
N SER A 197 -19.18 6.66 -8.47
CA SER A 197 -20.54 6.63 -9.00
C SER A 197 -21.55 7.38 -8.11
N ASP A 198 -21.36 7.29 -6.78
CA ASP A 198 -22.17 8.06 -5.82
C ASP A 198 -21.98 9.58 -6.00
N GLU A 199 -20.82 10.04 -6.49
CA GLU A 199 -20.50 11.44 -6.87
C GLU A 199 -20.94 11.80 -8.31
N LYS A 200 -21.60 10.89 -9.02
CA LYS A 200 -22.03 11.06 -10.42
C LYS A 200 -20.89 11.28 -11.41
N ALA A 201 -19.70 10.78 -11.11
CA ALA A 201 -18.61 10.74 -12.08
C ALA A 201 -18.95 9.80 -13.27
N LYS A 202 -18.42 10.06 -14.43
CA LYS A 202 -18.45 9.13 -15.59
C LYS A 202 -17.37 8.09 -15.38
N VAL A 203 -17.76 6.96 -14.76
CA VAL A 203 -16.81 5.91 -14.36
C VAL A 203 -16.63 4.92 -15.50
N PHE A 204 -15.37 4.69 -15.86
CA PHE A 204 -14.93 3.67 -16.80
C PHE A 204 -14.11 2.62 -16.02
N ILE A 205 -14.22 1.36 -16.42
CA ILE A 205 -13.57 0.25 -15.72
C ILE A 205 -12.85 -0.68 -16.70
N SER A 206 -11.69 -1.18 -16.27
CA SER A 206 -10.91 -2.17 -17.01
C SER A 206 -10.34 -3.22 -16.06
N ASP A 207 -10.41 -4.49 -16.44
CA ASP A 207 -9.84 -5.64 -15.70
C ASP A 207 -9.66 -6.81 -16.66
N ILE A 208 -8.81 -7.78 -16.30
CA ILE A 208 -8.65 -9.03 -17.06
C ILE A 208 -9.81 -10.01 -16.84
N ASN A 209 -10.64 -9.79 -15.81
CA ASN A 209 -11.75 -10.67 -15.43
C ASN A 209 -13.10 -10.10 -15.90
N GLN A 210 -13.56 -10.57 -17.07
CA GLN A 210 -14.80 -10.12 -17.67
C GLN A 210 -16.02 -10.26 -16.76
N LYS A 211 -16.13 -11.37 -16.01
CA LYS A 211 -17.25 -11.60 -15.10
C LYS A 211 -17.35 -10.54 -13.99
N LYS A 212 -16.18 -10.08 -13.48
CA LYS A 212 -16.15 -8.98 -12.50
C LYS A 212 -16.55 -7.67 -13.14
N LEU A 213 -16.06 -7.39 -14.35
CA LEU A 213 -16.44 -6.19 -15.11
C LEU A 213 -17.95 -6.10 -15.31
N ASP A 214 -18.59 -7.18 -15.80
CA ASP A 214 -20.04 -7.24 -16.06
C ASP A 214 -20.85 -6.98 -14.77
N ASN A 215 -20.41 -7.59 -13.65
CA ASN A 215 -21.06 -7.41 -12.36
C ASN A 215 -20.97 -5.96 -11.85
N VAL A 216 -19.79 -5.36 -11.89
CA VAL A 216 -19.56 -4.00 -11.39
C VAL A 216 -20.20 -2.97 -12.31
N ALA A 217 -20.13 -3.15 -13.64
CA ALA A 217 -20.81 -2.31 -14.62
C ALA A 217 -22.32 -2.29 -14.39
N SER A 218 -22.94 -3.47 -14.25
CA SER A 218 -24.38 -3.60 -13.97
C SER A 218 -24.79 -2.97 -12.63
N LYS A 219 -23.94 -3.11 -11.60
CA LYS A 219 -24.24 -2.65 -10.23
C LYS A 219 -24.14 -1.14 -10.06
N TYR A 220 -23.20 -0.50 -10.72
CA TYR A 220 -22.86 0.91 -10.49
C TYR A 220 -23.00 1.79 -11.74
N GLY A 221 -23.40 1.23 -12.88
CA GLY A 221 -23.57 1.99 -14.14
C GLY A 221 -22.22 2.38 -14.80
N ALA A 222 -21.13 1.70 -14.47
CA ALA A 222 -19.82 1.97 -15.05
C ALA A 222 -19.71 1.44 -16.47
N THR A 223 -18.94 2.10 -17.32
CA THR A 223 -18.67 1.69 -18.70
C THR A 223 -17.41 0.84 -18.79
N ILE A 224 -17.50 -0.32 -19.40
CA ILE A 224 -16.33 -1.20 -19.61
C ILE A 224 -15.47 -0.68 -20.75
N ILE A 225 -14.16 -0.57 -20.51
CA ILE A 225 -13.13 -0.27 -21.53
C ILE A 225 -12.22 -1.49 -21.66
N ASP A 226 -11.87 -1.81 -22.90
CA ASP A 226 -10.94 -2.88 -23.20
C ASP A 226 -9.56 -2.61 -22.59
N ASN A 227 -8.98 -3.66 -21.97
CA ASN A 227 -7.71 -3.53 -21.25
C ASN A 227 -6.51 -3.20 -22.14
N ASP A 228 -6.57 -3.54 -23.44
CA ASP A 228 -5.49 -3.27 -24.39
C ASP A 228 -5.55 -1.85 -24.97
N SER A 229 -6.72 -1.21 -24.93
CA SER A 229 -6.99 0.08 -25.56
C SER A 229 -7.16 1.25 -24.57
N PHE A 230 -7.13 1.03 -23.27
CA PHE A 230 -7.44 2.08 -22.29
C PHE A 230 -6.46 3.26 -22.30
N TYR A 231 -5.21 3.07 -22.74
CA TYR A 231 -4.24 4.16 -22.87
C TYR A 231 -4.61 5.18 -23.95
N ASP A 232 -5.39 4.77 -24.94
CA ASP A 232 -5.88 5.67 -25.99
C ASP A 232 -7.15 6.42 -25.61
N PHE A 233 -7.74 6.04 -24.45
CA PHE A 233 -8.95 6.65 -23.95
C PHE A 233 -8.69 8.04 -23.35
N ASP A 234 -9.53 9.00 -23.73
CA ASP A 234 -9.50 10.37 -23.21
C ASP A 234 -10.22 10.43 -21.85
N MET A 235 -9.45 10.57 -20.77
CA MET A 235 -9.93 10.57 -19.39
C MET A 235 -9.36 11.77 -18.62
N ASP A 236 -10.11 12.25 -17.63
CA ASP A 236 -9.64 13.29 -16.71
C ASP A 236 -8.68 12.69 -15.66
N ILE A 237 -9.06 11.53 -15.13
CA ILE A 237 -8.37 10.85 -14.02
C ILE A 237 -8.13 9.39 -14.35
N TYR A 238 -6.90 8.93 -14.15
CA TYR A 238 -6.51 7.52 -14.18
C TYR A 238 -6.27 6.99 -12.77
N ALA A 239 -7.00 5.95 -12.38
CA ALA A 239 -6.94 5.31 -11.07
C ALA A 239 -6.45 3.86 -11.18
N PRO A 240 -5.12 3.60 -11.21
CA PRO A 240 -4.58 2.25 -11.22
C PRO A 240 -4.82 1.55 -9.87
N CYS A 241 -5.58 0.45 -9.87
CA CYS A 241 -5.93 -0.37 -8.71
C CYS A 241 -5.56 -1.86 -8.87
N ALA A 242 -4.81 -2.21 -9.93
CA ALA A 242 -4.39 -3.59 -10.22
C ALA A 242 -2.97 -3.87 -9.70
N LEU A 243 -1.98 -3.82 -10.58
CA LEU A 243 -0.58 -4.17 -10.31
C LEU A 243 0.32 -2.93 -10.21
N GLY A 244 1.47 -3.09 -9.53
CA GLY A 244 2.55 -2.10 -9.54
C GLY A 244 3.32 -2.07 -10.86
N GLY A 245 4.25 -1.10 -11.00
CA GLY A 245 5.11 -0.96 -12.20
C GLY A 245 4.37 -0.50 -13.46
N ILE A 246 3.09 -0.12 -13.35
CA ILE A 246 2.28 0.29 -14.49
C ILE A 246 2.70 1.66 -15.05
N LEU A 247 3.24 2.52 -14.20
CA LEU A 247 3.76 3.83 -14.58
C LEU A 247 5.24 3.70 -14.93
N ASN A 248 5.50 3.40 -16.18
CA ASN A 248 6.83 3.38 -16.80
C ASN A 248 6.86 4.34 -17.98
N THR A 249 8.04 4.62 -18.51
CA THR A 249 8.25 5.58 -19.60
C THR A 249 7.34 5.33 -20.79
N SER A 250 7.15 4.06 -21.21
CA SER A 250 6.30 3.72 -22.36
C SER A 250 4.83 4.03 -22.11
N ASN A 251 4.32 3.64 -20.93
CA ASN A 251 2.92 3.80 -20.58
C ASN A 251 2.58 5.26 -20.26
N ILE A 252 3.46 5.96 -19.54
CA ILE A 252 3.31 7.39 -19.24
C ILE A 252 3.17 8.20 -20.55
N ASN A 253 3.94 7.89 -21.58
CA ASN A 253 3.86 8.59 -22.87
C ASN A 253 2.47 8.50 -23.51
N LYS A 254 1.76 7.41 -23.31
CA LYS A 254 0.43 7.16 -23.89
C LYS A 254 -0.70 7.77 -23.06
N LEU A 255 -0.50 8.01 -21.76
CA LEU A 255 -1.56 8.52 -20.87
C LEU A 255 -2.12 9.86 -21.36
N LYS A 256 -3.44 9.93 -21.46
CA LYS A 256 -4.24 11.12 -21.82
C LYS A 256 -5.10 11.57 -20.63
N CYS A 257 -4.49 11.69 -19.45
CA CYS A 257 -5.18 12.14 -18.25
C CYS A 257 -4.47 13.36 -17.64
N SER A 258 -5.16 14.07 -16.78
CA SER A 258 -4.60 15.20 -16.02
C SER A 258 -4.16 14.79 -14.62
N ILE A 259 -4.74 13.71 -14.07
CA ILE A 259 -4.47 13.22 -12.72
C ILE A 259 -4.25 11.70 -12.76
N VAL A 260 -3.23 11.22 -12.04
CA VAL A 260 -3.06 9.82 -11.67
C VAL A 260 -3.21 9.68 -10.16
N CYS A 261 -4.20 8.92 -9.70
CA CYS A 261 -4.46 8.64 -8.29
C CYS A 261 -5.16 7.29 -8.14
N GLY A 262 -4.47 6.27 -7.65
CA GLY A 262 -5.00 4.91 -7.58
C GLY A 262 -4.51 4.09 -6.40
N GLY A 263 -5.16 2.95 -6.15
CA GLY A 263 -4.94 2.10 -4.98
C GLY A 263 -3.81 1.08 -5.13
N ALA A 264 -3.23 0.90 -6.32
CA ALA A 264 -2.11 -0.02 -6.51
C ALA A 264 -0.88 0.45 -5.73
N ASN A 265 -0.13 -0.50 -5.16
CA ASN A 265 1.17 -0.21 -4.53
C ASN A 265 2.27 -0.14 -5.58
N ASN A 266 3.32 0.66 -5.32
CA ASN A 266 4.52 0.76 -6.15
C ASN A 266 4.16 0.97 -7.64
N GLN A 267 3.38 2.01 -7.91
CA GLN A 267 2.85 2.26 -9.27
C GLN A 267 3.95 2.55 -10.27
N PHE A 268 5.05 3.21 -9.85
CA PHE A 268 6.21 3.45 -10.69
C PHE A 268 7.08 2.20 -10.87
N GLU A 269 7.61 2.00 -12.08
CA GLU A 269 8.67 1.04 -12.35
C GLU A 269 10.01 1.56 -11.78
N ASP A 270 10.31 2.83 -11.99
CA ASP A 270 11.41 3.58 -11.39
C ASP A 270 10.89 4.88 -10.78
N GLU A 271 10.93 4.98 -9.45
CA GLU A 271 10.30 6.07 -8.69
C GLU A 271 10.89 7.45 -9.05
N THR A 272 12.18 7.53 -9.33
CA THR A 272 12.88 8.78 -9.64
C THR A 272 12.59 9.22 -11.07
N ARG A 273 12.86 8.33 -12.02
CA ARG A 273 12.70 8.59 -13.46
C ARG A 273 11.24 8.86 -13.81
N ASP A 274 10.35 7.97 -13.40
CA ASP A 274 8.96 7.98 -13.89
C ASP A 274 8.12 9.04 -13.18
N SER A 275 8.42 9.38 -11.91
CA SER A 275 7.76 10.51 -11.25
C SER A 275 8.14 11.85 -11.88
N LEU A 276 9.40 12.01 -12.31
CA LEU A 276 9.85 13.19 -13.05
C LEU A 276 9.16 13.27 -14.41
N HIS A 277 9.08 12.16 -15.12
CA HIS A 277 8.43 12.08 -16.43
C HIS A 277 6.94 12.46 -16.37
N LEU A 278 6.19 11.99 -15.36
CA LEU A 278 4.80 12.42 -15.14
C LEU A 278 4.70 13.93 -14.92
N LYS A 279 5.59 14.48 -14.08
CA LYS A 279 5.64 15.91 -13.81
C LYS A 279 5.93 16.73 -15.07
N GLU A 280 6.89 16.31 -15.91
CA GLU A 280 7.23 16.96 -17.18
C GLU A 280 6.07 16.95 -18.16
N LYS A 281 5.23 15.92 -18.15
CA LYS A 281 3.98 15.86 -18.91
C LYS A 281 2.86 16.74 -18.31
N GLY A 282 3.06 17.37 -17.16
CA GLY A 282 2.03 18.14 -16.48
C GLY A 282 0.93 17.31 -15.82
N ILE A 283 1.15 16.02 -15.63
CA ILE A 283 0.19 15.11 -14.98
C ILE A 283 0.39 15.18 -13.46
N VAL A 284 -0.67 15.50 -12.73
CA VAL A 284 -0.68 15.47 -11.27
C VAL A 284 -0.69 14.03 -10.77
N PHE A 285 0.27 13.68 -9.90
CA PHE A 285 0.34 12.36 -9.26
C PHE A 285 0.08 12.48 -7.76
N ALA A 286 -0.93 11.77 -7.26
CA ALA A 286 -1.11 11.59 -5.83
C ALA A 286 -0.32 10.35 -5.38
N PRO A 287 0.67 10.50 -4.45
CA PRO A 287 1.54 9.39 -4.07
C PRO A 287 0.77 8.20 -3.53
N ASP A 288 0.97 7.06 -4.16
CA ASP A 288 0.24 5.82 -3.90
C ASP A 288 0.35 5.36 -2.45
N PHE A 289 1.53 5.44 -1.84
CA PHE A 289 1.75 5.04 -0.45
C PHE A 289 1.03 5.92 0.57
N LEU A 290 0.56 7.13 0.18
CA LEU A 290 -0.39 7.92 0.97
C LEU A 290 -1.83 7.52 0.67
N VAL A 291 -2.26 7.63 -0.60
CA VAL A 291 -3.69 7.52 -0.91
C VAL A 291 -4.25 6.12 -0.65
N ASN A 292 -3.43 5.08 -0.73
CA ASN A 292 -3.83 3.71 -0.38
C ASN A 292 -3.57 3.34 1.10
N SER A 293 -3.18 4.29 1.95
CA SER A 293 -2.87 4.02 3.36
C SER A 293 -4.10 3.77 4.24
N GLY A 294 -5.30 3.96 3.73
CA GLY A 294 -6.54 3.67 4.47
C GLY A 294 -6.58 2.26 5.06
N GLY A 295 -5.98 1.28 4.39
CA GLY A 295 -5.82 -0.08 4.91
C GLY A 295 -4.91 -0.14 6.14
N LEU A 296 -3.81 0.60 6.14
CA LEU A 296 -2.91 0.70 7.30
C LEU A 296 -3.58 1.45 8.46
N ILE A 297 -4.29 2.54 8.18
CA ILE A 297 -5.09 3.28 9.18
C ILE A 297 -6.13 2.36 9.82
N ASN A 298 -6.79 1.54 9.02
CA ASN A 298 -7.81 0.61 9.48
C ASN A 298 -7.24 -0.44 10.46
N VAL A 299 -6.11 -1.07 10.13
CA VAL A 299 -5.49 -2.05 11.03
C VAL A 299 -4.79 -1.39 12.24
N TYR A 300 -4.28 -0.16 12.09
CA TYR A 300 -3.76 0.61 13.23
C TYR A 300 -4.83 0.87 14.29
N SER A 301 -6.07 1.09 13.88
CA SER A 301 -7.16 1.31 14.82
C SER A 301 -7.48 0.07 15.67
N GLU A 302 -7.07 -1.14 15.25
CA GLU A 302 -7.19 -2.37 16.06
C GLU A 302 -6.35 -2.29 17.36
N LEU A 303 -5.17 -1.67 17.28
CA LEU A 303 -4.26 -1.54 18.44
C LEU A 303 -4.84 -0.67 19.56
N LYS A 304 -5.87 0.13 19.28
CA LYS A 304 -6.53 1.04 20.21
C LYS A 304 -8.00 0.67 20.49
N GLY A 305 -8.40 -0.56 20.15
CA GLY A 305 -9.80 -0.98 20.14
C GLY A 305 -10.53 -0.47 18.91
N TYR A 306 -10.78 -1.37 17.95
CA TYR A 306 -11.28 -1.04 16.62
C TYR A 306 -12.56 -0.19 16.67
N ASN A 307 -12.53 0.94 15.99
CA ASN A 307 -13.69 1.78 15.74
C ASN A 307 -13.67 2.26 14.27
N ARG A 308 -14.64 1.80 13.50
CA ARG A 308 -14.72 2.08 12.06
C ARG A 308 -14.85 3.57 11.75
N ASP A 309 -15.67 4.29 12.51
CA ASP A 309 -15.95 5.70 12.23
C ASP A 309 -14.70 6.55 12.49
N LYS A 310 -13.93 6.24 13.56
CA LYS A 310 -12.63 6.86 13.81
C LYS A 310 -11.62 6.54 12.72
N ALA A 311 -11.59 5.30 12.22
CA ALA A 311 -10.70 4.92 11.11
C ALA A 311 -11.05 5.67 9.82
N LEU A 312 -12.33 5.87 9.52
CA LEU A 312 -12.77 6.65 8.37
C LEU A 312 -12.46 8.14 8.54
N GLU A 313 -12.69 8.71 9.73
CA GLU A 313 -12.35 10.12 10.00
C GLU A 313 -10.83 10.38 9.87
N GLN A 314 -10.00 9.48 10.38
CA GLN A 314 -8.56 9.57 10.18
C GLN A 314 -8.16 9.39 8.71
N THR A 315 -8.84 8.51 7.98
CA THR A 315 -8.58 8.29 6.54
C THR A 315 -8.96 9.53 5.71
N LYS A 316 -9.94 10.31 6.14
CA LYS A 316 -10.34 11.56 5.50
C LYS A 316 -9.19 12.60 5.47
N GLU A 317 -8.27 12.56 6.44
CA GLU A 317 -7.09 13.43 6.46
C GLU A 317 -6.14 13.21 5.28
N ILE A 318 -6.27 12.10 4.55
CA ILE A 318 -5.55 11.89 3.29
C ILE A 318 -5.83 13.03 2.30
N TYR A 319 -7.02 13.63 2.33
CA TYR A 319 -7.36 14.81 1.52
C TYR A 319 -6.42 15.98 1.81
N ASN A 320 -6.31 16.39 3.07
CA ASN A 320 -5.47 17.52 3.49
C ASN A 320 -3.98 17.23 3.22
N THR A 321 -3.51 16.04 3.59
CA THR A 321 -2.12 15.61 3.36
C THR A 321 -1.77 15.57 1.86
N THR A 322 -2.71 15.14 1.00
CA THR A 322 -2.51 15.17 -0.46
C THR A 322 -2.36 16.60 -0.97
N LEU A 323 -3.21 17.55 -0.50
CA LEU A 323 -3.08 18.97 -0.86
C LEU A 323 -1.73 19.55 -0.41
N ASP A 324 -1.29 19.25 0.81
CA ASP A 324 0.00 19.71 1.34
C ASP A 324 1.17 19.21 0.49
N ILE A 325 1.14 17.94 0.08
CA ILE A 325 2.15 17.35 -0.80
C ILE A 325 2.17 18.06 -2.16
N LEU A 326 1.02 18.26 -2.78
CA LEU A 326 0.91 18.86 -4.11
C LEU A 326 1.33 20.35 -4.08
N ASN A 327 0.94 21.08 -3.05
CA ASN A 327 1.38 22.48 -2.86
C ASN A 327 2.89 22.54 -2.65
N LYS A 328 3.46 21.72 -1.78
CA LYS A 328 4.90 21.63 -1.55
C LYS A 328 5.67 21.25 -2.82
N SER A 329 5.16 20.29 -3.58
CA SER A 329 5.72 19.90 -4.89
C SER A 329 5.79 21.10 -5.84
N LYS A 330 4.73 21.90 -5.91
CA LYS A 330 4.65 23.11 -6.75
C LYS A 330 5.60 24.21 -6.27
N GLU A 331 5.61 24.49 -4.97
CA GLU A 331 6.43 25.53 -4.35
C GLU A 331 7.93 25.27 -4.50
N GLU A 332 8.36 24.01 -4.25
CA GLU A 332 9.76 23.61 -4.31
C GLU A 332 10.21 23.17 -5.72
N GLY A 333 9.31 23.05 -6.68
CA GLY A 333 9.64 22.59 -8.04
C GLY A 333 10.06 21.12 -8.12
N ILE A 334 9.76 20.29 -7.13
CA ILE A 334 10.07 18.85 -7.08
C ILE A 334 8.88 17.99 -7.50
N THR A 335 9.04 16.67 -7.62
CA THR A 335 7.90 15.76 -7.87
C THR A 335 7.04 15.61 -6.61
N SER A 336 5.74 15.30 -6.75
CA SER A 336 4.87 15.02 -5.61
C SER A 336 5.34 13.80 -4.80
N TYR A 337 5.94 12.81 -5.46
CA TYR A 337 6.57 11.66 -4.81
C TYR A 337 7.72 12.11 -3.89
N SER A 338 8.63 12.96 -4.39
CA SER A 338 9.74 13.51 -3.59
C SER A 338 9.25 14.40 -2.46
N ALA A 339 8.20 15.20 -2.69
CA ALA A 339 7.58 16.04 -1.65
C ALA A 339 6.99 15.19 -0.52
N ALA A 340 6.30 14.11 -0.85
CA ALA A 340 5.75 13.17 0.13
C ALA A 340 6.85 12.51 0.98
N LEU A 341 7.93 12.02 0.34
CA LEU A 341 9.07 11.45 1.06
C LEU A 341 9.72 12.48 1.99
N LYS A 342 9.86 13.74 1.55
CA LYS A 342 10.43 14.83 2.37
C LYS A 342 9.56 15.14 3.60
N ILE A 343 8.23 15.17 3.44
CA ILE A 343 7.30 15.38 4.57
C ILE A 343 7.41 14.22 5.57
N ALA A 344 7.41 12.98 5.07
CA ALA A 344 7.53 11.80 5.91
C ALA A 344 8.86 11.77 6.68
N LYS A 345 9.99 12.03 6.02
CA LYS A 345 11.31 12.12 6.65
C LYS A 345 11.35 13.19 7.73
N ASN A 346 10.89 14.41 7.44
CA ASN A 346 10.88 15.51 8.41
C ASN A 346 10.09 15.12 9.67
N ARG A 347 8.97 14.38 9.55
CA ARG A 347 8.21 13.90 10.70
C ARG A 347 9.00 12.89 11.53
N ILE A 348 9.70 11.96 10.89
CA ILE A 348 10.54 10.95 11.56
C ILE A 348 11.68 11.64 12.30
N GLU A 349 12.39 12.55 11.63
CA GLU A 349 13.53 13.28 12.21
C GLU A 349 13.12 14.15 13.40
N ALA A 350 11.99 14.84 13.31
CA ALA A 350 11.45 15.66 14.41
C ALA A 350 11.14 14.86 15.67
N LYS A 351 10.99 13.54 15.58
CA LYS A 351 10.75 12.66 16.73
C LYS A 351 12.05 12.12 17.34
N LYS A 352 13.15 12.13 16.60
CA LYS A 352 14.48 11.71 17.07
C LYS A 352 15.18 12.76 17.94
N LEU A 353 14.70 14.00 17.89
CA LEU A 353 15.18 15.16 18.68
C LEU A 353 14.44 15.23 20.03
#